data_67f8f3c38a2fd12f3d12c9480c4def2c
#
_entry.id   67f8f3c38a2fd12f3d12c9480c4def2c
#
_cell.length_a   1.000
_cell.length_b   1.000
_cell.length_c   1.000
_cell.angle_alpha   90.00
_cell.angle_beta   90.00
_cell.angle_gamma   90.00
#
_symmetry.space_group_name_H-M   'P 1'
#
loop_
_entity.id
_entity.type
_entity.pdbx_description
1 polymer ?
#
loop_
_entity_poly.entity_id
_entity_poly.type
_entity_poly.pdbx_seq_one_letter_code
_entity_poly.pdbx_strand_id
1 'polypeptide(L)'
;MSRVVPPEALLPTALALAREIADNTSAVSVALARQLMWKLLGADHPMEGHRLDSRGMDWTGRSADAREGVASFLEKRPPRFSLRPSRDMPPFYPWWSERSFK
;
A
#
# COMPACT_ATOMS: atom_id res chain seq x y z
N MET A 1 13.02 -2.28 14.81
CA MET A 1 12.44 -3.47 15.50
C MET A 1 11.28 -2.97 16.35
N SER A 2 10.06 -3.44 16.09
CA SER A 2 8.85 -2.91 16.76
C SER A 2 8.41 -3.75 17.97
N ARG A 3 8.75 -5.05 17.98
CA ARG A 3 8.33 -5.97 19.03
C ARG A 3 9.31 -7.13 19.14
N VAL A 4 9.61 -7.55 20.36
CA VAL A 4 10.36 -8.79 20.66
C VAL A 4 9.39 -9.73 21.37
N VAL A 5 9.30 -10.98 20.90
CA VAL A 5 8.40 -12.00 21.42
C VAL A 5 9.15 -13.33 21.56
N PRO A 6 8.68 -14.27 22.40
CA PRO A 6 9.23 -15.61 22.44
C PRO A 6 9.13 -16.32 21.08
N PRO A 7 10.03 -17.29 20.78
CA PRO A 7 10.07 -17.98 19.49
C PRO A 7 8.72 -18.58 19.05
N GLU A 8 8.00 -19.19 19.95
CA GLU A 8 6.68 -19.81 19.70
C GLU A 8 5.58 -18.76 19.35
N ALA A 9 5.73 -17.53 19.80
CA ALA A 9 4.80 -16.45 19.53
C ALA A 9 5.15 -15.64 18.26
N LEU A 10 6.31 -15.88 17.65
CA LEU A 10 6.79 -15.09 16.52
C LEU A 10 5.84 -15.15 15.32
N LEU A 11 5.55 -16.34 14.83
CA LEU A 11 4.69 -16.52 13.65
C LEU A 11 3.24 -16.07 13.90
N PRO A 12 2.59 -16.46 15.02
CA PRO A 12 1.26 -15.93 15.34
C PRO A 12 1.20 -14.40 15.40
N THR A 13 2.20 -13.75 16.02
CA THR A 13 2.27 -12.29 16.11
C THR A 13 2.46 -11.64 14.75
N ALA A 14 3.34 -12.18 13.91
CA ALA A 14 3.56 -11.68 12.56
C ALA A 14 2.31 -11.81 11.68
N LEU A 15 1.61 -12.94 11.75
CA LEU A 15 0.37 -13.16 11.01
C LEU A 15 -0.76 -12.25 11.49
N ALA A 16 -0.85 -12.00 12.79
CA ALA A 16 -1.84 -11.07 13.34
C ALA A 16 -1.61 -9.65 12.80
N LEU A 17 -0.37 -9.18 12.77
CA LEU A 17 -0.01 -7.88 12.20
C LEU A 17 -0.29 -7.81 10.69
N ALA A 18 0.03 -8.87 9.96
CA ALA A 18 -0.24 -8.94 8.52
C ALA A 18 -1.76 -8.89 8.22
N ARG A 19 -2.57 -9.58 9.02
CA ARG A 19 -4.04 -9.54 8.90
C ARG A 19 -4.61 -8.18 9.25
N GLU A 20 -4.10 -7.53 10.29
CA GLU A 20 -4.50 -6.17 10.65
C GLU A 20 -4.34 -5.21 9.45
N ILE A 21 -3.23 -5.31 8.75
CA ILE A 21 -2.99 -4.52 7.53
C ILE A 21 -3.95 -4.96 6.41
N ALA A 22 -4.05 -6.26 6.15
CA ALA A 22 -4.84 -6.78 5.03
C ALA A 22 -6.34 -6.49 5.17
N ASP A 23 -6.87 -6.55 6.39
CA ASP A 23 -8.30 -6.43 6.65
C ASP A 23 -8.76 -4.96 6.79
N ASN A 24 -7.85 -4.05 7.14
CA ASN A 24 -8.21 -2.67 7.48
C ASN A 24 -7.65 -1.61 6.52
N THR A 25 -6.99 -2.02 5.43
CA THR A 25 -6.41 -1.06 4.47
C THR A 25 -6.77 -1.39 3.02
N SER A 26 -6.76 -0.38 2.14
CA SER A 26 -6.87 -0.62 0.70
C SER A 26 -5.65 -1.36 0.18
N ALA A 27 -5.85 -2.54 -0.41
CA ALA A 27 -4.78 -3.37 -0.94
C ALA A 27 -3.98 -2.67 -2.05
N VAL A 28 -4.64 -1.86 -2.88
CA VAL A 28 -3.98 -1.08 -3.94
C VAL A 28 -3.09 0.01 -3.33
N SER A 29 -3.57 0.72 -2.30
CA SER A 29 -2.77 1.75 -1.62
C SER A 29 -1.53 1.14 -0.95
N VAL A 30 -1.66 -0.01 -0.30
CA VAL A 30 -0.52 -0.74 0.30
C VAL A 30 0.47 -1.19 -0.77
N ALA A 31 -0.01 -1.71 -1.90
CA ALA A 31 0.85 -2.13 -3.01
C ALA A 31 1.62 -0.94 -3.60
N LEU A 32 0.97 0.20 -3.81
CA LEU A 32 1.62 1.43 -4.29
C LEU A 32 2.66 1.94 -3.29
N ALA A 33 2.31 2.06 -2.02
CA ALA A 33 3.23 2.51 -0.97
C ALA A 33 4.47 1.60 -0.87
N ARG A 34 4.27 0.29 -0.91
CA ARG A 34 5.38 -0.69 -0.92
C ARG A 34 6.31 -0.47 -2.12
N GLN A 35 5.76 -0.30 -3.31
CA GLN A 35 6.58 -0.10 -4.51
C GLN A 35 7.28 1.26 -4.51
N LEU A 36 6.63 2.31 -4.02
CA LEU A 36 7.27 3.61 -3.83
C LEU A 36 8.51 3.47 -2.92
N MET A 37 8.37 2.84 -1.76
CA MET A 37 9.50 2.63 -0.86
C MET A 37 10.64 1.84 -1.51
N TRP A 38 10.34 0.75 -2.23
CA TRP A 38 11.37 -0.09 -2.83
C TRP A 38 12.03 0.53 -4.06
N LYS A 39 11.23 1.06 -4.97
CA LYS A 39 11.73 1.56 -6.26
C LYS A 39 12.40 2.93 -6.16
N LEU A 40 12.17 3.67 -5.08
CA LEU A 40 12.77 4.98 -4.85
C LEU A 40 14.01 4.96 -3.94
N LEU A 41 14.39 3.80 -3.40
CA LEU A 41 15.61 3.68 -2.58
C LEU A 41 16.87 4.15 -3.31
N GLY A 42 16.93 4.02 -4.62
CA GLY A 42 18.05 4.45 -5.46
C GLY A 42 17.73 5.69 -6.30
N ALA A 43 16.72 6.48 -5.96
CA ALA A 43 16.39 7.69 -6.69
C ALA A 43 17.43 8.78 -6.44
N ASP A 44 17.85 9.48 -7.49
CA ASP A 44 18.89 10.51 -7.41
C ASP A 44 18.43 11.77 -6.65
N HIS A 45 17.11 12.00 -6.59
CA HIS A 45 16.57 13.19 -5.94
C HIS A 45 15.20 12.91 -5.29
N PRO A 46 14.89 13.46 -4.10
CA PRO A 46 13.61 13.28 -3.42
C PRO A 46 12.39 13.71 -4.25
N MET A 47 12.56 14.62 -5.19
CA MET A 47 11.48 15.09 -6.08
C MET A 47 10.90 13.97 -6.94
N GLU A 48 11.66 12.94 -7.27
CA GLU A 48 11.13 11.77 -7.99
C GLU A 48 10.08 11.05 -7.15
N GLY A 49 10.34 10.90 -5.86
CA GLY A 49 9.35 10.36 -4.92
C GLY A 49 8.11 11.23 -4.82
N HIS A 50 8.30 12.53 -4.68
CA HIS A 50 7.20 13.49 -4.59
C HIS A 50 6.29 13.47 -5.83
N ARG A 51 6.88 13.42 -7.04
CA ARG A 51 6.10 13.32 -8.29
C ARG A 51 5.22 12.08 -8.34
N LEU A 52 5.78 10.93 -7.98
CA LEU A 52 5.07 9.65 -8.03
C LEU A 52 4.02 9.55 -6.93
N ASP A 53 4.36 10.01 -5.72
CA ASP A 53 3.43 10.06 -4.60
C ASP A 53 2.23 10.96 -4.89
N SER A 54 2.46 12.16 -5.43
CA SER A 54 1.38 13.08 -5.82
C SER A 54 0.42 12.46 -6.85
N ARG A 55 0.94 11.73 -7.84
CA ARG A 55 0.12 10.99 -8.80
C ARG A 55 -0.67 9.86 -8.13
N GLY A 56 -0.01 9.15 -7.21
CA GLY A 56 -0.64 8.10 -6.40
C GLY A 56 -1.78 8.66 -5.56
N MET A 57 -1.54 9.76 -4.86
CA MET A 57 -2.54 10.46 -4.03
C MET A 57 -3.74 10.93 -4.83
N ASP A 58 -3.52 11.58 -5.98
CA ASP A 58 -4.60 12.03 -6.85
C ASP A 58 -5.45 10.87 -7.34
N TRP A 59 -4.82 9.81 -7.81
CA TRP A 59 -5.53 8.64 -8.33
C TRP A 59 -6.28 7.88 -7.22
N THR A 60 -5.63 7.56 -6.12
CA THR A 60 -6.26 6.85 -4.98
C THR A 60 -7.37 7.66 -4.36
N GLY A 61 -7.22 8.99 -4.24
CA GLY A 61 -8.23 9.89 -3.69
C GLY A 61 -9.56 9.90 -4.48
N ARG A 62 -9.53 9.57 -5.77
CA ARG A 62 -10.72 9.44 -6.61
C ARG A 62 -11.31 8.02 -6.65
N SER A 63 -10.64 7.07 -6.02
CA SER A 63 -11.00 5.66 -6.07
C SER A 63 -12.25 5.31 -5.26
N ALA A 64 -12.79 4.12 -5.51
CA ALA A 64 -13.89 3.56 -4.71
C ALA A 64 -13.46 3.34 -3.26
N ASP A 65 -12.22 2.89 -3.04
CA ASP A 65 -11.69 2.64 -1.71
C ASP A 65 -11.52 3.91 -0.88
N ALA A 66 -11.18 5.06 -1.51
CA ALA A 66 -11.13 6.33 -0.80
C ALA A 66 -12.53 6.74 -0.30
N ARG A 67 -13.56 6.59 -1.15
CA ARG A 67 -14.94 6.85 -0.76
C ARG A 67 -15.42 5.94 0.36
N GLU A 68 -15.09 4.65 0.26
CA GLU A 68 -15.40 3.67 1.32
C GLU A 68 -14.68 4.01 2.63
N GLY A 69 -13.42 4.40 2.57
CA GLY A 69 -12.65 4.80 3.74
C GLY A 69 -13.31 5.96 4.48
N VAL A 70 -13.75 6.99 3.76
CA VAL A 70 -14.47 8.13 4.34
C VAL A 70 -15.83 7.68 4.91
N ALA A 71 -16.61 6.93 4.13
CA ALA A 71 -17.95 6.48 4.55
C ALA A 71 -17.87 5.60 5.81
N SER A 72 -17.00 4.61 5.83
CA SER A 72 -16.82 3.71 6.97
C SER A 72 -16.40 4.46 8.24
N PHE A 73 -15.51 5.46 8.09
CA PHE A 73 -15.08 6.30 9.21
C PHE A 73 -16.24 7.13 9.80
N LEU A 74 -17.03 7.76 8.95
CA LEU A 74 -18.18 8.56 9.40
C LEU A 74 -19.28 7.69 10.02
N GLU A 75 -19.52 6.52 9.46
CA GLU A 75 -20.52 5.55 9.94
C GLU A 75 -20.04 4.69 11.12
N LYS A 76 -18.77 4.85 11.55
CA LYS A 76 -18.17 4.09 12.67
C LYS A 76 -18.25 2.56 12.47
N ARG A 77 -18.06 2.09 11.26
CA ARG A 77 -18.04 0.67 10.88
C ARG A 77 -16.71 0.25 10.28
N PRO A 78 -16.38 -1.05 10.25
CA PRO A 78 -15.22 -1.55 9.52
C PRO A 78 -15.32 -1.23 8.02
N PRO A 79 -14.20 -0.87 7.34
CA PRO A 79 -14.18 -0.62 5.91
C PRO A 79 -14.34 -1.90 5.10
N ARG A 80 -14.87 -1.78 3.89
CA ARG A 80 -15.01 -2.87 2.91
C ARG A 80 -14.35 -2.47 1.60
N PHE A 81 -13.01 -2.44 1.60
CA PHE A 81 -12.23 -2.11 0.43
C PHE A 81 -12.38 -3.15 -0.66
N SER A 82 -12.54 -2.71 -1.90
CA SER A 82 -12.87 -3.57 -3.03
C SER A 82 -11.81 -3.64 -4.12
N LEU A 83 -10.86 -2.69 -4.15
CA LEU A 83 -9.82 -2.65 -5.16
C LEU A 83 -8.77 -3.73 -4.93
N ARG A 84 -8.30 -4.34 -6.02
CA ARG A 84 -7.32 -5.43 -6.01
C ARG A 84 -6.08 -5.08 -6.84
N PRO A 85 -4.87 -5.26 -6.32
CA PRO A 85 -3.64 -4.99 -7.07
C PRO A 85 -3.50 -5.76 -8.39
N SER A 86 -4.13 -6.95 -8.48
CA SER A 86 -4.11 -7.76 -9.70
C SER A 86 -4.94 -7.20 -10.85
N ARG A 87 -5.82 -6.22 -10.58
CA ARG A 87 -6.77 -5.72 -11.58
C ARG A 87 -6.87 -4.19 -11.61
N ASP A 88 -6.75 -3.56 -10.45
CA ASP A 88 -7.17 -2.18 -10.25
C ASP A 88 -5.99 -1.23 -9.94
N MET A 89 -4.79 -1.53 -10.44
CA MET A 89 -3.65 -0.63 -10.31
C MET A 89 -3.82 0.60 -11.23
N PRO A 90 -3.27 1.77 -10.85
CA PRO A 90 -3.37 2.98 -11.67
C PRO A 90 -2.67 2.81 -13.02
N PRO A 91 -3.10 3.55 -14.08
CA PRO A 91 -2.55 3.43 -15.42
C PRO A 91 -1.05 3.73 -15.55
N PHE A 92 -0.48 4.46 -14.61
CA PHE A 92 0.96 4.75 -14.58
C PHE A 92 1.79 3.66 -13.89
N TYR A 93 1.16 2.62 -13.39
CA TYR A 93 1.85 1.48 -12.77
C TYR A 93 2.06 0.36 -13.82
N PRO A 94 3.26 -0.23 -13.89
CA PRO A 94 4.50 0.17 -13.23
C PRO A 94 5.14 1.40 -13.88
N TRP A 95 5.72 2.30 -13.08
CA TRP A 95 6.45 3.49 -13.58
C TRP A 95 7.94 3.23 -13.82
N TRP A 96 8.41 2.02 -13.57
CA TRP A 96 9.79 1.57 -13.75
C TRP A 96 9.89 0.53 -14.87
N SER A 97 11.11 0.37 -15.38
CA SER A 97 11.48 -0.76 -16.24
C SER A 97 12.22 -1.80 -15.41
N GLU A 98 11.92 -3.07 -15.61
CA GLU A 98 12.65 -4.14 -14.95
C GLU A 98 14.08 -4.21 -15.53
N ARG A 99 15.06 -4.34 -14.63
CA ARG A 99 16.46 -4.54 -15.04
C ARG A 99 16.66 -6.00 -15.41
N SER A 100 17.32 -6.25 -16.54
CA SER A 100 17.73 -7.60 -16.89
C SER A 100 18.76 -8.13 -15.88
N PHE A 101 18.55 -9.35 -15.43
CA PHE A 101 19.52 -10.08 -14.62
C PHE A 101 20.50 -10.83 -15.57
N LYS A 102 21.39 -10.10 -16.21
CA LYS A 102 22.46 -10.66 -17.06
C LYS A 102 23.75 -9.90 -16.80
#